data_d11290a66015fdbe0201081d6c9ad332
#
_entry.id   d11290a66015fdbe0201081d6c9ad332
#
_cell.length_a   1.000
_cell.length_b   1.000
_cell.length_c   1.000
_cell.angle_alpha   90.00
_cell.angle_beta   90.00
_cell.angle_gamma   90.00
#
_symmetry.space_group_name_H-M   'P 1'
#
loop_
_entity.id
_entity.type
_entity.pdbx_description
1 polymer ?
#
loop_
_entity_poly.entity_id
_entity_poly.type
_entity_poly.pdbx_seq_one_letter_code
_entity_poly.pdbx_strand_id
1 'polypeptide(L)'
;PLYTATLTNKSGGSFTNYFLSSENSDELKHLGGYNDGGVFNPNIPVSLIINSEEDCMPCLADYDDNDDKYNFFNQPFTLLNFSNQQDTIYLDYGSVELKYALQDVGGGTIINKAVSFFADKYINEHFYEINYDILESSNNLELLWYGGLRPTEEKEDEDVTYGSGIISQAGEIEDIQSTNPDEIITREVYKGQTDWVAIRTKYFMSAIIAENSGKYAALSGHNVEFGQRKHTPLYHASIGFPLDVSTISSSIYLGPLDVDYLSQTGASLDASMDWGFAPIRPISKGVLWVLKFMHNKLNLNYG
;
A
#
# COMPACT_ATOMS: atom_id res chain seq x y z
N PRO A 1 9.70 6.51 16.13
CA PRO A 1 8.65 6.03 15.20
C PRO A 1 9.27 5.34 13.98
N LEU A 2 8.55 4.38 13.37
CA LEU A 2 9.01 3.69 12.16
C LEU A 2 8.85 4.53 10.90
N TYR A 3 7.89 5.46 10.91
CA TYR A 3 7.54 6.29 9.76
C TYR A 3 6.88 7.59 10.18
N THR A 4 6.79 8.51 9.23
CA THR A 4 5.93 9.71 9.30
C THR A 4 4.95 9.65 8.13
N ALA A 5 3.66 9.71 8.42
CA ALA A 5 2.60 9.70 7.42
C ALA A 5 1.87 11.05 7.40
N THR A 6 1.58 11.55 6.20
CA THR A 6 0.67 12.68 5.99
C THR A 6 -0.59 12.18 5.33
N LEU A 7 -1.73 12.54 5.90
CA LEU A 7 -3.05 12.11 5.44
C LEU A 7 -3.86 13.30 4.94
N THR A 8 -4.68 13.06 3.94
CA THR A 8 -5.73 13.99 3.53
C THR A 8 -7.07 13.53 4.08
N ASN A 9 -8.02 14.45 4.21
CA ASN A 9 -9.41 14.11 4.52
C ASN A 9 -10.19 13.58 3.30
N LYS A 10 -9.65 13.71 2.09
CA LYS A 10 -10.17 13.01 0.91
C LYS A 10 -10.14 11.51 1.18
N SER A 11 -11.19 10.79 0.83
CA SER A 11 -11.34 9.35 1.06
C SER A 11 -11.17 8.92 2.53
N GLY A 12 -11.27 9.86 3.48
CA GLY A 12 -11.15 9.58 4.90
C GLY A 12 -9.78 9.06 5.33
N GLY A 13 -8.72 9.82 5.07
CA GLY A 13 -7.36 9.47 5.51
C GLY A 13 -6.54 8.71 4.47
N SER A 14 -6.62 9.10 3.21
CA SER A 14 -5.69 8.65 2.17
C SER A 14 -4.31 9.26 2.38
N PHE A 15 -3.24 8.51 2.09
CA PHE A 15 -1.87 8.99 2.22
C PHE A 15 -1.56 10.01 1.13
N THR A 16 -0.97 11.12 1.51
CA THR A 16 -0.35 12.08 0.58
C THR A 16 1.16 12.07 0.70
N ASN A 17 1.69 11.57 1.82
CA ASN A 17 3.11 11.34 2.00
C ASN A 17 3.36 10.22 3.01
N TYR A 18 4.47 9.50 2.87
CA TYR A 18 4.88 8.46 3.79
C TYR A 18 6.39 8.30 3.76
N PHE A 19 7.04 8.81 4.80
CA PHE A 19 8.48 8.72 4.96
C PHE A 19 8.86 7.63 5.94
N LEU A 20 9.80 6.79 5.56
CA LEU A 20 10.40 5.83 6.48
C LEU A 20 11.38 6.56 7.41
N SER A 21 11.23 6.34 8.71
CA SER A 21 12.13 6.91 9.70
C SER A 21 13.44 6.13 9.77
N SER A 22 14.50 6.87 10.01
CA SER A 22 15.84 6.35 10.22
C SER A 22 16.27 6.39 11.70
N GLU A 23 15.39 6.82 12.60
CA GLU A 23 15.69 7.00 14.00
C GLU A 23 15.60 5.72 14.82
N ASN A 24 16.56 4.83 14.67
CA ASN A 24 16.95 3.91 15.74
C ASN A 24 18.43 3.66 15.64
N SER A 25 19.21 4.35 16.54
CA SER A 25 20.65 4.25 16.68
C SER A 25 21.47 4.60 15.42
N ASP A 26 22.56 5.18 15.55
CA ASP A 26 23.70 5.55 14.72
C ASP A 26 23.80 5.09 13.23
N GLU A 27 22.81 4.35 12.68
CA GLU A 27 22.73 3.95 11.29
C GLU A 27 21.38 4.36 10.65
N LEU A 28 21.45 5.22 9.65
CA LEU A 28 20.31 5.66 8.83
C LEU A 28 19.89 4.51 7.90
N LYS A 29 18.86 3.75 8.26
CA LYS A 29 18.47 2.52 7.55
C LYS A 29 17.77 2.75 6.20
N HIS A 30 17.04 3.84 6.04
CA HIS A 30 16.21 4.07 4.84
C HIS A 30 16.51 5.45 4.27
N LEU A 31 17.67 5.55 3.63
CA LEU A 31 18.08 6.73 2.89
C LEU A 31 18.18 6.47 1.40
N GLY A 32 17.98 7.52 0.65
CA GLY A 32 18.02 7.54 -0.80
C GLY A 32 16.64 7.44 -1.42
N GLY A 33 16.46 8.09 -2.53
CA GLY A 33 15.21 8.11 -3.27
C GLY A 33 14.98 9.44 -3.97
N TYR A 34 13.77 9.64 -4.42
CA TYR A 34 13.39 10.81 -5.20
C TYR A 34 12.60 11.79 -4.34
N ASN A 35 12.89 13.08 -4.50
CA ASN A 35 12.06 14.15 -3.96
C ASN A 35 10.78 14.34 -4.80
N ASP A 36 9.89 15.26 -4.40
CA ASP A 36 8.64 15.53 -5.11
C ASP A 36 8.84 16.09 -6.53
N GLY A 37 10.01 16.67 -6.81
CA GLY A 37 10.41 17.11 -8.15
C GLY A 37 11.02 16.00 -9.01
N GLY A 38 11.03 14.75 -8.56
CA GLY A 38 11.60 13.62 -9.30
C GLY A 38 13.11 13.68 -9.46
N VAL A 39 13.82 14.29 -8.49
CA VAL A 39 15.28 14.33 -8.47
C VAL A 39 15.80 13.37 -7.42
N PHE A 40 16.67 12.44 -7.82
CA PHE A 40 17.29 11.48 -6.91
C PHE A 40 18.25 12.16 -5.94
N ASN A 41 18.18 11.77 -4.67
CA ASN A 41 19.09 12.22 -3.64
C ASN A 41 19.38 11.05 -2.66
N PRO A 42 20.65 10.61 -2.51
CA PRO A 42 20.99 9.49 -1.65
C PRO A 42 20.90 9.79 -0.14
N ASN A 43 20.69 11.06 0.24
CA ASN A 43 20.74 11.50 1.64
C ASN A 43 19.38 11.91 2.21
N ILE A 44 18.29 11.75 1.48
CA ILE A 44 16.94 12.02 1.98
C ILE A 44 16.29 10.77 2.53
N PRO A 45 15.39 10.86 3.52
CA PRO A 45 14.57 9.73 3.92
C PRO A 45 13.77 9.17 2.74
N VAL A 46 13.67 7.85 2.67
CA VAL A 46 12.85 7.19 1.65
C VAL A 46 11.40 7.62 1.82
N SER A 47 10.79 8.10 0.73
CA SER A 47 9.35 8.33 0.61
C SER A 47 8.73 7.28 -0.30
N LEU A 48 7.59 6.70 0.11
CA LEU A 48 6.93 5.62 -0.63
C LEU A 48 5.75 6.09 -1.48
N ILE A 49 5.30 7.34 -1.30
CA ILE A 49 4.10 7.87 -1.97
C ILE A 49 4.50 8.88 -3.04
N ILE A 50 3.96 8.70 -4.25
CA ILE A 50 3.87 9.77 -5.25
C ILE A 50 2.57 10.50 -4.95
N ASN A 51 2.65 11.81 -4.68
CA ASN A 51 1.46 12.61 -4.43
C ASN A 51 0.99 13.23 -5.74
N SER A 52 -0.06 12.69 -6.33
CA SER A 52 -0.76 13.29 -7.46
C SER A 52 -2.22 13.57 -7.11
N GLU A 53 -2.90 14.44 -7.87
CA GLU A 53 -4.31 14.76 -7.61
C GLU A 53 -5.25 13.57 -7.93
N GLU A 54 -4.80 12.65 -8.77
CA GLU A 54 -5.55 11.48 -9.21
C GLU A 54 -5.33 10.26 -8.29
N ASP A 55 -4.30 10.29 -7.45
CA ASP A 55 -3.93 9.16 -6.62
C ASP A 55 -4.89 8.99 -5.43
N CYS A 56 -5.11 7.74 -5.05
CA CYS A 56 -5.94 7.37 -3.92
C CYS A 56 -5.38 6.13 -3.21
N MET A 57 -4.81 6.33 -2.00
CA MET A 57 -3.99 5.31 -1.33
C MET A 57 -4.23 5.27 0.18
N PRO A 58 -4.99 4.35 0.74
CA PRO A 58 -6.04 3.55 0.10
C PRO A 58 -7.35 4.31 0.02
N CYS A 59 -8.25 3.88 -0.87
CA CYS A 59 -9.62 4.38 -0.92
C CYS A 59 -10.63 3.30 -1.27
N LEU A 60 -11.91 3.62 -1.02
CA LEU A 60 -13.02 2.91 -1.61
C LEU A 60 -13.32 3.51 -2.99
N ALA A 61 -13.67 2.63 -3.92
CA ALA A 61 -14.15 2.99 -5.25
C ALA A 61 -15.17 1.96 -5.72
N ASP A 62 -15.98 2.33 -6.71
CA ASP A 62 -16.61 1.35 -7.59
C ASP A 62 -15.95 1.40 -8.97
N TYR A 63 -16.06 0.32 -9.72
CA TYR A 63 -15.53 0.27 -11.08
C TYR A 63 -16.68 0.26 -12.08
N ASP A 64 -16.66 1.23 -13.00
CA ASP A 64 -17.62 1.31 -14.08
C ASP A 64 -17.09 0.57 -15.32
N ASP A 65 -17.66 -0.62 -15.57
CA ASP A 65 -17.27 -1.46 -16.70
C ASP A 65 -17.65 -0.84 -18.07
N ASN A 66 -18.56 0.15 -18.10
CA ASN A 66 -18.95 0.80 -19.36
C ASN A 66 -17.96 1.89 -19.76
N ASP A 67 -17.46 2.64 -18.77
CA ASP A 67 -16.51 3.75 -18.97
C ASP A 67 -15.06 3.33 -18.74
N ASP A 68 -14.80 2.06 -18.34
CA ASP A 68 -13.48 1.49 -18.03
C ASP A 68 -12.69 2.34 -17.04
N LYS A 69 -13.34 2.76 -15.95
CA LYS A 69 -12.75 3.65 -14.96
C LYS A 69 -13.24 3.40 -13.54
N TYR A 70 -12.43 3.85 -12.57
CA TYR A 70 -12.83 3.91 -11.17
C TYR A 70 -13.63 5.18 -10.87
N ASN A 71 -14.71 5.02 -10.11
CA ASN A 71 -15.41 6.11 -9.47
C ASN A 71 -14.96 6.14 -8.01
N PHE A 72 -14.05 7.05 -7.69
CA PHE A 72 -13.49 7.15 -6.35
C PHE A 72 -14.42 7.87 -5.39
N PHE A 73 -14.53 7.38 -4.16
CA PHE A 73 -15.11 8.14 -3.06
C PHE A 73 -14.05 9.09 -2.49
N ASN A 74 -13.58 10.02 -3.30
CA ASN A 74 -12.51 10.96 -2.98
C ASN A 74 -12.99 12.31 -2.46
N GLN A 75 -14.28 12.45 -2.16
CA GLN A 75 -14.79 13.64 -1.46
C GLN A 75 -14.13 13.78 -0.08
N PRO A 76 -14.07 15.00 0.46
CA PRO A 76 -13.60 15.22 1.82
C PRO A 76 -14.53 14.57 2.84
N PHE A 77 -13.99 13.66 3.65
CA PHE A 77 -14.67 13.13 4.83
C PHE A 77 -14.44 14.08 6.01
N THR A 78 -15.41 14.14 6.91
CA THR A 78 -15.27 14.89 8.16
C THR A 78 -14.52 14.06 9.17
N LEU A 79 -13.40 14.58 9.73
CA LEU A 79 -12.71 13.99 10.85
C LEU A 79 -13.50 14.24 12.14
N LEU A 80 -13.83 13.16 12.88
CA LEU A 80 -14.80 13.21 13.98
C LEU A 80 -14.15 13.34 15.36
N ASN A 81 -12.98 12.76 15.57
CA ASN A 81 -12.40 12.60 16.90
C ASN A 81 -11.15 13.44 17.19
N PHE A 82 -10.73 14.29 16.26
CA PHE A 82 -9.68 15.27 16.48
C PHE A 82 -10.17 16.67 16.08
N SER A 83 -9.72 17.69 16.80
CA SER A 83 -10.02 19.07 16.44
C SER A 83 -9.13 19.53 15.29
N ASN A 84 -9.64 20.37 14.41
CA ASN A 84 -8.90 20.99 13.29
C ASN A 84 -7.69 21.85 13.75
N GLN A 85 -7.38 21.88 15.04
CA GLN A 85 -6.24 22.63 15.61
C GLN A 85 -5.02 21.75 15.86
N GLN A 86 -5.12 20.42 15.70
CA GLN A 86 -4.01 19.50 15.89
C GLN A 86 -3.53 18.98 14.54
N ASP A 87 -2.48 19.60 14.01
CA ASP A 87 -1.92 19.24 12.71
C ASP A 87 -1.00 18.02 12.75
N THR A 88 -0.48 17.67 13.93
CA THR A 88 0.50 16.57 14.07
C THR A 88 0.21 15.75 15.33
N ILE A 89 0.23 14.43 15.17
CA ILE A 89 0.13 13.46 16.28
C ILE A 89 1.46 12.73 16.38
N TYR A 90 2.09 12.79 17.54
CA TYR A 90 3.30 12.03 17.85
C TYR A 90 2.90 10.76 18.61
N LEU A 91 3.40 9.61 18.14
CA LEU A 91 3.08 8.32 18.70
C LEU A 91 4.37 7.55 19.03
N ASP A 92 4.76 7.54 20.30
CA ASP A 92 5.97 6.85 20.75
C ASP A 92 5.71 5.37 21.06
N TYR A 93 4.49 5.05 21.50
CA TYR A 93 4.03 3.69 21.79
C TYR A 93 2.51 3.58 21.63
N GLY A 94 2.03 2.33 21.48
CA GLY A 94 0.59 2.04 21.36
C GLY A 94 0.04 2.38 19.97
N SER A 95 -1.20 2.87 19.95
CA SER A 95 -1.93 3.16 18.71
C SER A 95 -2.74 4.45 18.80
N VAL A 96 -3.05 5.02 17.66
CA VAL A 96 -4.01 6.13 17.49
C VAL A 96 -5.06 5.74 16.46
N GLU A 97 -6.32 6.04 16.75
CA GLU A 97 -7.44 5.83 15.85
C GLU A 97 -7.97 7.17 15.34
N LEU A 98 -8.10 7.31 14.04
CA LEU A 98 -8.75 8.43 13.36
C LEU A 98 -10.11 7.99 12.85
N LYS A 99 -11.17 8.76 13.15
CA LYS A 99 -12.54 8.47 12.72
C LYS A 99 -13.04 9.52 11.73
N TYR A 100 -13.57 9.04 10.63
CA TYR A 100 -14.07 9.88 9.55
C TYR A 100 -15.51 9.51 9.19
N ALA A 101 -16.27 10.48 8.71
CA ALA A 101 -17.59 10.26 8.13
C ALA A 101 -17.72 10.96 6.78
N LEU A 102 -18.25 10.25 5.80
CA LEU A 102 -18.79 10.82 4.56
C LEU A 102 -20.28 10.99 4.72
N GLN A 103 -20.78 12.20 4.46
CA GLN A 103 -22.20 12.53 4.58
C GLN A 103 -22.76 12.95 3.21
N ASP A 104 -24.03 12.65 3.01
CA ASP A 104 -24.79 13.16 1.88
C ASP A 104 -25.19 14.64 2.08
N VAL A 105 -25.84 15.22 1.07
CA VAL A 105 -26.31 16.61 1.10
C VAL A 105 -27.41 16.83 2.17
N GLY A 106 -28.12 15.78 2.57
CA GLY A 106 -29.14 15.78 3.61
C GLY A 106 -28.61 15.60 5.02
N GLY A 107 -27.30 15.33 5.18
CA GLY A 107 -26.63 15.06 6.45
C GLY A 107 -26.71 13.60 6.90
N GLY A 108 -27.20 12.71 6.04
CA GLY A 108 -27.15 11.25 6.28
C GLY A 108 -25.72 10.74 6.12
N THR A 109 -25.27 9.85 7.02
CA THR A 109 -23.95 9.24 6.90
C THR A 109 -23.97 8.13 5.87
N ILE A 110 -23.17 8.27 4.83
CA ILE A 110 -22.98 7.27 3.76
C ILE A 110 -21.94 6.24 4.18
N ILE A 111 -20.76 6.70 4.66
CA ILE A 111 -19.65 5.86 5.07
C ILE A 111 -19.10 6.38 6.41
N ASN A 112 -18.97 5.50 7.39
CA ASN A 112 -18.09 5.71 8.53
C ASN A 112 -16.78 4.97 8.27
N LYS A 113 -15.66 5.62 8.56
CA LYS A 113 -14.33 5.01 8.43
C LYS A 113 -13.54 5.24 9.69
N ALA A 114 -12.91 4.17 10.19
CA ALA A 114 -11.88 4.25 11.23
C ALA A 114 -10.54 3.77 10.67
N VAL A 115 -9.48 4.47 11.03
CA VAL A 115 -8.10 4.11 10.66
C VAL A 115 -7.26 4.09 11.92
N SER A 116 -6.63 2.94 12.22
CA SER A 116 -5.74 2.77 13.37
C SER A 116 -4.29 2.68 12.92
N PHE A 117 -3.44 3.53 13.50
CA PHE A 117 -1.98 3.53 13.30
C PHE A 117 -1.28 3.03 14.56
N PHE A 118 -0.16 2.35 14.39
CA PHE A 118 0.65 1.75 15.46
C PHE A 118 2.07 2.33 15.43
N ALA A 119 2.66 2.54 16.61
CA ALA A 119 3.99 3.12 16.74
C ALA A 119 5.12 2.17 16.27
N ASP A 120 4.89 0.86 16.36
CA ASP A 120 5.89 -0.21 16.21
C ASP A 120 5.65 -1.14 15.01
N LYS A 121 4.69 -0.80 14.13
CA LYS A 121 4.32 -1.64 12.98
C LYS A 121 4.20 -0.79 11.71
N TYR A 122 4.54 -1.40 10.58
CA TYR A 122 4.26 -0.87 9.24
C TYR A 122 2.84 -1.21 8.75
N ILE A 123 1.96 -1.64 9.65
CA ILE A 123 0.56 -1.94 9.38
C ILE A 123 -0.30 -0.81 9.93
N ASN A 124 -1.34 -0.47 9.20
CA ASN A 124 -2.47 0.32 9.69
C ASN A 124 -3.76 -0.42 9.35
N GLU A 125 -4.73 -0.34 10.27
CA GLU A 125 -6.00 -1.05 10.16
C GLU A 125 -7.09 -0.10 9.70
N HIS A 126 -7.87 -0.52 8.72
CA HIS A 126 -8.97 0.25 8.15
C HIS A 126 -10.28 -0.51 8.34
N PHE A 127 -11.25 0.18 8.90
CA PHE A 127 -12.61 -0.30 9.06
C PHE A 127 -13.57 0.66 8.37
N TYR A 128 -14.45 0.13 7.54
CA TYR A 128 -15.50 0.87 6.85
C TYR A 128 -16.86 0.30 7.22
N GLU A 129 -17.80 1.16 7.52
CA GLU A 129 -19.22 0.86 7.67
C GLU A 129 -19.99 1.65 6.60
N ILE A 130 -20.74 0.95 5.75
CA ILE A 130 -21.35 1.48 4.53
C ILE A 130 -22.86 1.41 4.67
N ASN A 131 -23.53 2.53 4.46
CA ASN A 131 -24.97 2.62 4.44
C ASN A 131 -25.48 2.59 2.98
N TYR A 132 -25.84 1.39 2.52
CA TYR A 132 -26.38 1.19 1.16
C TYR A 132 -27.76 1.75 0.93
N ASP A 133 -28.53 2.11 1.99
CA ASP A 133 -29.80 2.80 1.83
C ASP A 133 -29.63 4.23 1.27
N ILE A 134 -28.41 4.79 1.42
CA ILE A 134 -28.05 6.13 0.95
C ILE A 134 -27.07 6.05 -0.22
N LEU A 135 -26.18 5.05 -0.23
CA LEU A 135 -25.21 4.85 -1.28
C LEU A 135 -25.90 4.21 -2.50
N GLU A 136 -26.20 5.00 -3.50
CA GLU A 136 -26.71 4.52 -4.79
C GLU A 136 -25.55 3.99 -5.65
N SER A 137 -25.08 2.79 -5.36
CA SER A 137 -24.11 2.08 -6.20
C SER A 137 -24.70 0.77 -6.71
N SER A 138 -24.59 0.54 -8.01
CA SER A 138 -24.96 -0.74 -8.65
C SER A 138 -23.78 -1.68 -8.81
N ASN A 139 -22.55 -1.21 -8.55
CA ASN A 139 -21.33 -1.93 -8.75
C ASN A 139 -20.76 -2.42 -7.41
N ASN A 140 -19.96 -3.50 -7.44
CA ASN A 140 -19.23 -3.94 -6.25
C ASN A 140 -18.24 -2.86 -5.81
N LEU A 141 -18.13 -2.66 -4.50
CA LEU A 141 -17.11 -1.78 -3.95
C LEU A 141 -15.75 -2.45 -3.94
N GLU A 142 -14.74 -1.66 -4.22
CA GLU A 142 -13.35 -2.08 -4.18
C GLU A 142 -12.56 -1.24 -3.17
N LEU A 143 -11.76 -1.91 -2.35
CA LEU A 143 -10.69 -1.25 -1.62
C LEU A 143 -9.46 -1.25 -2.51
N LEU A 144 -8.97 -0.05 -2.82
CA LEU A 144 -8.03 0.18 -3.91
C LEU A 144 -6.80 0.94 -3.41
N TRP A 145 -5.64 0.53 -3.90
CA TRP A 145 -4.41 1.30 -3.92
C TRP A 145 -4.15 1.78 -5.34
N TYR A 146 -4.34 3.07 -5.59
CA TYR A 146 -4.19 3.70 -6.90
C TYR A 146 -3.11 4.78 -6.86
N GLY A 147 -2.04 4.64 -7.67
CA GLY A 147 -0.92 5.57 -7.70
C GLY A 147 0.44 4.89 -7.54
N GLY A 148 0.46 3.56 -7.39
CA GLY A 148 1.71 2.79 -7.31
C GLY A 148 2.53 3.07 -6.03
N LEU A 149 3.84 2.93 -6.16
CA LEU A 149 4.83 3.31 -5.16
C LEU A 149 5.86 4.25 -5.79
N ARG A 150 6.37 5.19 -5.00
CA ARG A 150 7.45 6.08 -5.45
C ARG A 150 8.71 5.27 -5.74
N PRO A 151 9.39 5.52 -6.87
CA PRO A 151 10.66 4.87 -7.17
C PRO A 151 11.71 5.25 -6.12
N THR A 152 12.54 4.28 -5.74
CA THR A 152 13.58 4.46 -4.74
C THR A 152 14.98 4.21 -5.28
N GLU A 153 15.09 3.55 -6.43
CA GLU A 153 16.36 3.21 -7.04
C GLU A 153 16.84 4.29 -8.01
N GLU A 154 18.14 4.63 -7.95
CA GLU A 154 18.75 5.59 -8.87
C GLU A 154 18.67 5.10 -10.33
N LYS A 155 18.81 3.79 -10.52
CA LYS A 155 18.71 3.17 -11.84
C LYS A 155 17.28 2.80 -12.16
N GLU A 156 16.78 3.38 -13.24
CA GLU A 156 15.43 3.22 -13.73
C GLU A 156 15.06 1.76 -14.04
N ASP A 157 16.00 1.00 -14.60
CA ASP A 157 15.84 -0.41 -14.95
C ASP A 157 15.65 -1.33 -13.73
N GLU A 158 16.10 -0.94 -12.54
CA GLU A 158 15.90 -1.73 -11.33
C GLU A 158 14.43 -1.67 -10.88
N ASP A 159 13.77 -0.52 -10.93
CA ASP A 159 12.35 -0.42 -10.59
C ASP A 159 11.48 -1.17 -11.61
N VAL A 160 11.86 -1.15 -12.90
CA VAL A 160 11.17 -1.94 -13.93
C VAL A 160 11.35 -3.44 -13.70
N THR A 161 12.58 -3.87 -13.35
CA THR A 161 12.90 -5.29 -13.17
C THR A 161 12.21 -5.90 -11.95
N TYR A 162 12.10 -5.14 -10.86
CA TYR A 162 11.62 -5.65 -9.58
C TYR A 162 10.20 -5.19 -9.21
N GLY A 163 9.69 -4.14 -9.88
CA GLY A 163 8.35 -3.64 -9.66
C GLY A 163 7.28 -4.60 -10.20
N SER A 164 6.24 -4.84 -9.42
CA SER A 164 5.09 -5.65 -9.85
C SER A 164 3.84 -5.36 -9.03
N GLY A 165 2.67 -5.61 -9.64
CA GLY A 165 1.41 -5.80 -8.93
C GLY A 165 1.21 -7.29 -8.65
N ILE A 166 0.77 -7.65 -7.46
CA ILE A 166 0.71 -9.04 -6.98
C ILE A 166 -0.64 -9.31 -6.34
N ILE A 167 -1.17 -10.51 -6.51
CA ILE A 167 -2.34 -11.02 -5.79
C ILE A 167 -2.04 -12.33 -5.09
N SER A 168 -2.77 -12.59 -4.01
CA SER A 168 -2.84 -13.90 -3.38
C SER A 168 -4.29 -14.36 -3.29
N GLN A 169 -4.57 -15.53 -3.87
CA GLN A 169 -5.87 -16.18 -3.84
C GLN A 169 -5.71 -17.64 -3.46
N ALA A 170 -6.33 -18.05 -2.35
CA ALA A 170 -6.27 -19.42 -1.83
C ALA A 170 -4.83 -19.97 -1.70
N GLY A 171 -3.85 -19.12 -1.40
CA GLY A 171 -2.44 -19.48 -1.26
C GLY A 171 -1.65 -19.52 -2.56
N GLU A 172 -2.27 -19.30 -3.71
CA GLU A 172 -1.59 -19.10 -4.99
C GLU A 172 -1.29 -17.63 -5.23
N ILE A 173 -0.17 -17.36 -5.86
CA ILE A 173 0.34 -16.02 -6.14
C ILE A 173 0.43 -15.83 -7.63
N GLU A 174 -0.17 -14.74 -8.12
CA GLU A 174 -0.03 -14.25 -9.49
C GLU A 174 0.45 -12.81 -9.48
N ASP A 175 1.16 -12.41 -10.51
CA ASP A 175 1.70 -11.06 -10.63
C ASP A 175 1.63 -10.53 -12.05
N ILE A 176 1.60 -9.20 -12.16
CA ILE A 176 1.77 -8.46 -13.39
C ILE A 176 3.04 -7.62 -13.31
N GLN A 177 3.76 -7.53 -14.41
CA GLN A 177 4.97 -6.73 -14.52
C GLN A 177 5.03 -6.02 -15.88
N SER A 178 5.32 -4.71 -15.86
CA SER A 178 5.59 -3.95 -17.08
C SER A 178 7.02 -4.22 -17.56
N THR A 179 7.15 -4.53 -18.84
CA THR A 179 8.45 -4.80 -19.48
C THR A 179 8.87 -3.72 -20.47
N ASN A 180 7.97 -2.81 -20.82
CA ASN A 180 8.15 -1.76 -21.80
C ASN A 180 7.73 -0.39 -21.27
N PRO A 181 8.45 0.71 -21.58
CA PRO A 181 8.04 2.06 -21.23
C PRO A 181 6.66 2.48 -21.72
N ASP A 182 6.25 2.01 -22.89
CA ASP A 182 4.98 2.36 -23.52
C ASP A 182 3.85 1.37 -23.17
N GLU A 183 4.11 0.42 -22.26
CA GLU A 183 3.15 -0.60 -21.90
C GLU A 183 2.07 -0.05 -20.98
N ILE A 184 0.82 -0.28 -21.35
CA ILE A 184 -0.34 -0.11 -20.49
C ILE A 184 -0.85 -1.51 -20.18
N ILE A 185 -0.76 -1.90 -18.90
CA ILE A 185 -1.37 -3.13 -18.43
C ILE A 185 -2.82 -2.81 -18.13
N THR A 186 -3.72 -3.23 -19.04
CA THR A 186 -5.15 -3.06 -18.84
C THR A 186 -5.60 -3.77 -17.58
N ARG A 187 -6.70 -3.30 -16.99
CA ARG A 187 -7.24 -3.89 -15.77
C ARG A 187 -7.58 -5.36 -15.98
N GLU A 188 -6.92 -6.23 -15.24
CA GLU A 188 -7.17 -7.68 -15.19
C GLU A 188 -7.91 -8.03 -13.90
N VAL A 189 -9.00 -8.81 -14.03
CA VAL A 189 -9.84 -9.23 -12.91
C VAL A 189 -9.65 -10.71 -12.64
N TYR A 190 -9.17 -11.02 -11.45
CA TYR A 190 -8.92 -12.35 -10.94
C TYR A 190 -10.07 -12.78 -10.02
N LYS A 191 -10.95 -13.63 -10.51
CA LYS A 191 -12.13 -14.08 -9.76
C LYS A 191 -11.74 -15.15 -8.76
N GLY A 192 -12.15 -14.98 -7.52
CA GLY A 192 -11.91 -15.95 -6.45
C GLY A 192 -11.73 -15.27 -5.10
N GLN A 193 -11.68 -16.08 -4.07
CA GLN A 193 -11.42 -15.62 -2.72
C GLN A 193 -10.02 -14.99 -2.66
N THR A 194 -9.97 -13.70 -2.42
CA THR A 194 -8.73 -12.93 -2.37
C THR A 194 -8.32 -12.67 -0.93
N ASP A 195 -7.11 -13.05 -0.58
CA ASP A 195 -6.55 -12.86 0.75
C ASP A 195 -5.87 -11.50 0.86
N TRP A 196 -5.08 -11.14 -0.15
CA TRP A 196 -4.43 -9.84 -0.24
C TRP A 196 -4.04 -9.49 -1.68
N VAL A 197 -3.86 -8.19 -1.92
CA VAL A 197 -3.22 -7.64 -3.12
C VAL A 197 -2.07 -6.75 -2.70
N ALA A 198 -1.03 -6.65 -3.52
CA ALA A 198 0.13 -5.85 -3.21
C ALA A 198 0.74 -5.19 -4.44
N ILE A 199 1.49 -4.14 -4.19
CA ILE A 199 2.40 -3.51 -5.14
C ILE A 199 3.78 -3.52 -4.50
N ARG A 200 4.76 -3.98 -5.22
CA ARG A 200 6.14 -3.97 -4.73
C ARG A 200 7.09 -3.24 -5.67
N THR A 201 8.15 -2.72 -5.08
CA THR A 201 9.40 -2.33 -5.73
C THR A 201 10.51 -3.31 -5.34
N LYS A 202 11.75 -2.98 -5.58
CA LYS A 202 12.90 -3.82 -5.20
C LYS A 202 12.99 -4.05 -3.68
N TYR A 203 12.70 -3.01 -2.88
CA TYR A 203 12.91 -3.03 -1.43
C TYR A 203 11.67 -2.71 -0.59
N PHE A 204 10.58 -2.30 -1.22
CA PHE A 204 9.38 -1.83 -0.51
C PHE A 204 8.12 -2.44 -1.09
N MET A 205 7.09 -2.47 -0.26
CA MET A 205 5.78 -3.01 -0.60
C MET A 205 4.67 -2.17 0.02
N SER A 206 3.58 -2.02 -0.73
CA SER A 206 2.25 -1.72 -0.22
C SER A 206 1.37 -2.94 -0.41
N ALA A 207 0.61 -3.36 0.61
CA ALA A 207 -0.33 -4.46 0.48
C ALA A 207 -1.65 -4.13 1.17
N ILE A 208 -2.75 -4.50 0.53
CA ILE A 208 -4.09 -4.52 1.11
C ILE A 208 -4.40 -5.96 1.51
N ILE A 209 -4.57 -6.20 2.79
CA ILE A 209 -4.89 -7.50 3.37
C ILE A 209 -6.35 -7.47 3.80
N ALA A 210 -7.18 -8.31 3.20
CA ALA A 210 -8.59 -8.41 3.58
C ALA A 210 -8.76 -9.31 4.79
N GLU A 211 -9.36 -8.81 5.88
CA GLU A 211 -9.71 -9.65 7.04
C GLU A 211 -10.87 -10.60 6.70
N ASN A 212 -11.82 -10.11 5.92
CA ASN A 212 -12.84 -10.93 5.28
C ASN A 212 -12.47 -11.03 3.81
N SER A 213 -12.11 -12.21 3.33
CA SER A 213 -11.64 -12.42 1.97
C SER A 213 -12.52 -11.73 0.93
N GLY A 214 -11.87 -11.03 -0.01
CA GLY A 214 -12.54 -10.41 -1.13
C GLY A 214 -13.13 -11.45 -2.10
N LYS A 215 -14.07 -11.01 -2.93
CA LYS A 215 -14.72 -11.84 -3.96
C LYS A 215 -13.87 -11.97 -5.22
N TYR A 216 -13.03 -10.97 -5.48
CA TYR A 216 -12.11 -10.92 -6.60
C TYR A 216 -10.99 -9.90 -6.29
N ALA A 217 -9.91 -9.99 -7.04
CA ALA A 217 -8.89 -8.96 -7.11
C ALA A 217 -8.85 -8.32 -8.49
N ALA A 218 -8.32 -7.11 -8.60
CA ALA A 218 -7.97 -6.54 -9.89
C ALA A 218 -6.59 -5.88 -9.82
N LEU A 219 -5.83 -6.05 -10.89
CA LEU A 219 -4.54 -5.43 -11.11
C LEU A 219 -4.56 -4.66 -12.42
N SER A 220 -3.87 -3.54 -12.45
CA SER A 220 -3.58 -2.76 -13.66
C SER A 220 -2.28 -2.01 -13.49
N GLY A 221 -1.79 -1.39 -14.56
CA GLY A 221 -0.58 -0.60 -14.46
C GLY A 221 -0.34 0.23 -15.71
N HIS A 222 0.43 1.29 -15.55
CA HIS A 222 0.92 2.12 -16.64
C HIS A 222 2.27 2.73 -16.27
N ASN A 223 2.94 3.29 -17.25
CA ASN A 223 4.19 4.00 -17.03
C ASN A 223 3.97 5.50 -17.05
N VAL A 224 4.69 6.20 -16.17
CA VAL A 224 4.69 7.66 -16.13
C VAL A 224 6.13 8.19 -16.21
N GLU A 225 6.23 9.43 -16.64
CA GLU A 225 7.46 10.21 -16.44
C GLU A 225 7.47 10.77 -15.01
N PHE A 226 8.56 10.56 -14.29
CA PHE A 226 8.73 11.09 -12.94
C PHE A 226 10.05 11.85 -12.84
N GLY A 227 9.97 13.18 -12.88
CA GLY A 227 11.13 14.05 -12.95
C GLY A 227 11.97 13.80 -14.21
N GLN A 228 13.18 13.27 -14.05
CA GLN A 228 14.07 12.93 -15.15
C GLN A 228 13.92 11.50 -15.64
N ARG A 229 13.17 10.68 -14.92
CA ARG A 229 12.89 9.28 -15.27
C ARG A 229 11.83 9.24 -16.37
N LYS A 230 12.11 8.46 -17.42
CA LYS A 230 11.19 8.26 -18.55
C LYS A 230 10.29 7.05 -18.36
N HIS A 231 10.70 6.13 -17.50
CA HIS A 231 10.02 4.88 -17.28
C HIS A 231 9.87 4.61 -15.79
N THR A 232 8.70 4.91 -15.24
CA THR A 232 8.33 4.61 -13.86
C THR A 232 7.03 3.83 -13.88
N PRO A 233 7.08 2.50 -13.66
CA PRO A 233 5.88 1.68 -13.65
C PRO A 233 5.05 1.97 -12.40
N LEU A 234 3.81 2.35 -12.58
CA LEU A 234 2.82 2.51 -11.53
C LEU A 234 1.79 1.39 -11.63
N TYR A 235 1.70 0.59 -10.61
CA TYR A 235 0.70 -0.48 -10.49
C TYR A 235 -0.46 -0.02 -9.62
N HIS A 236 -1.64 -0.55 -9.93
CA HIS A 236 -2.85 -0.36 -9.16
C HIS A 236 -3.37 -1.73 -8.74
N ALA A 237 -3.78 -1.85 -7.50
CA ALA A 237 -4.25 -3.10 -6.94
C ALA A 237 -5.51 -2.89 -6.12
N SER A 238 -6.52 -3.72 -6.32
CA SER A 238 -7.79 -3.65 -5.59
C SER A 238 -8.31 -5.01 -5.16
N ILE A 239 -9.11 -5.00 -4.10
CA ILE A 239 -9.92 -6.12 -3.64
C ILE A 239 -11.38 -5.71 -3.74
N GLY A 240 -12.17 -6.49 -4.47
CA GLY A 240 -13.60 -6.28 -4.63
C GLY A 240 -14.43 -7.01 -3.58
N PHE A 241 -15.43 -6.33 -3.03
CA PHE A 241 -16.37 -6.84 -2.02
C PHE A 241 -17.79 -6.87 -2.58
N PRO A 242 -18.61 -7.86 -2.19
CA PRO A 242 -20.01 -7.92 -2.64
C PRO A 242 -20.83 -6.76 -2.04
N LEU A 243 -21.88 -6.32 -2.77
CA LEU A 243 -22.77 -5.23 -2.37
C LEU A 243 -23.61 -5.49 -1.11
N ASP A 244 -23.69 -6.73 -0.65
CA ASP A 244 -24.40 -7.10 0.59
C ASP A 244 -23.51 -6.97 1.84
N VAL A 245 -22.24 -6.58 1.68
CA VAL A 245 -21.30 -6.38 2.78
C VAL A 245 -21.36 -4.94 3.27
N SER A 246 -22.02 -4.71 4.39
CA SER A 246 -22.11 -3.38 5.02
C SER A 246 -20.86 -2.95 5.77
N THR A 247 -19.91 -3.86 6.02
CA THR A 247 -18.66 -3.57 6.73
C THR A 247 -17.47 -4.18 5.99
N ILE A 248 -16.41 -3.41 5.82
CA ILE A 248 -15.14 -3.86 5.24
C ILE A 248 -14.05 -3.62 6.28
N SER A 249 -13.35 -4.70 6.65
CA SER A 249 -12.14 -4.65 7.50
C SER A 249 -10.93 -5.08 6.70
N SER A 250 -9.88 -4.30 6.77
CA SER A 250 -8.63 -4.58 6.08
C SER A 250 -7.44 -4.01 6.83
N SER A 251 -6.29 -4.65 6.67
CA SER A 251 -5.00 -4.12 7.09
C SER A 251 -4.21 -3.65 5.87
N ILE A 252 -3.59 -2.49 5.97
CA ILE A 252 -2.68 -1.97 4.95
C ILE A 252 -1.27 -2.09 5.47
N TYR A 253 -0.44 -2.86 4.77
CA TYR A 253 1.00 -2.83 4.98
C TYR A 253 1.63 -1.79 4.06
N LEU A 254 2.52 -0.95 4.59
CA LEU A 254 3.31 -0.01 3.80
C LEU A 254 4.69 0.12 4.43
N GLY A 255 5.70 -0.51 3.81
CA GLY A 255 7.02 -0.58 4.42
C GLY A 255 8.03 -1.42 3.64
N PRO A 256 9.17 -1.76 4.27
CA PRO A 256 10.24 -2.50 3.65
C PRO A 256 9.88 -3.96 3.36
N LEU A 257 10.42 -4.52 2.29
CA LEU A 257 10.38 -5.96 1.98
C LEU A 257 11.32 -6.73 2.92
N ASP A 258 11.00 -6.76 4.20
CA ASP A 258 11.76 -7.51 5.22
C ASP A 258 10.88 -8.60 5.83
N VAL A 259 11.41 -9.84 5.84
CA VAL A 259 10.69 -11.04 6.32
C VAL A 259 10.15 -10.86 7.73
N ASP A 260 10.90 -10.18 8.61
CA ASP A 260 10.49 -10.02 10.01
C ASP A 260 9.26 -9.11 10.14
N TYR A 261 9.16 -8.06 9.30
CA TYR A 261 7.98 -7.20 9.25
C TYR A 261 6.82 -7.86 8.49
N LEU A 262 7.11 -8.50 7.35
CA LEU A 262 6.09 -9.17 6.55
C LEU A 262 5.43 -10.33 7.31
N SER A 263 6.21 -11.11 8.06
CA SER A 263 5.68 -12.23 8.86
C SER A 263 4.77 -11.78 10.01
N GLN A 264 4.97 -10.57 10.53
CA GLN A 264 4.11 -10.00 11.59
C GLN A 264 2.69 -9.71 11.11
N THR A 265 2.47 -9.61 9.80
CA THR A 265 1.12 -9.38 9.24
C THR A 265 0.20 -10.59 9.39
N GLY A 266 0.76 -11.80 9.56
CA GLY A 266 0.01 -13.06 9.59
C GLY A 266 -0.61 -13.46 8.23
N ALA A 267 -0.45 -12.66 7.20
CA ALA A 267 -1.07 -12.84 5.88
C ALA A 267 -0.17 -13.55 4.86
N SER A 268 0.95 -14.10 5.29
CA SER A 268 1.93 -14.76 4.41
C SER A 268 2.46 -13.87 3.28
N LEU A 269 2.60 -12.57 3.53
CA LEU A 269 3.15 -11.62 2.55
C LEU A 269 4.60 -11.96 2.13
N ASP A 270 5.34 -12.70 2.97
CA ASP A 270 6.67 -13.21 2.64
C ASP A 270 6.67 -14.18 1.44
N ALA A 271 5.50 -14.70 1.05
CA ALA A 271 5.34 -15.49 -0.15
C ALA A 271 5.56 -14.68 -1.45
N SER A 272 5.37 -13.36 -1.40
CA SER A 272 5.65 -12.43 -2.51
C SER A 272 7.15 -12.18 -2.72
N MET A 273 8.00 -12.59 -1.77
CA MET A 273 9.45 -12.42 -1.90
C MET A 273 10.01 -13.45 -2.88
N ASP A 274 10.93 -12.99 -3.72
CA ASP A 274 11.66 -13.89 -4.61
C ASP A 274 12.71 -14.69 -3.84
N TRP A 275 12.30 -15.86 -3.36
CA TRP A 275 13.21 -16.83 -2.72
C TRP A 275 13.99 -17.67 -3.73
N GLY A 276 13.85 -17.37 -5.03
CA GLY A 276 14.40 -18.16 -6.11
C GLY A 276 13.62 -19.46 -6.36
N PHE A 277 14.18 -20.30 -7.19
CA PHE A 277 13.64 -21.59 -7.60
C PHE A 277 13.25 -22.49 -6.41
N ALA A 278 12.08 -23.12 -6.48
CA ALA A 278 11.43 -23.81 -5.36
C ALA A 278 12.34 -24.73 -4.52
N PRO A 279 13.23 -25.60 -5.11
CA PRO A 279 14.19 -26.39 -4.33
C PRO A 279 15.26 -25.60 -3.58
N ILE A 280 15.53 -24.35 -4.00
CA ILE A 280 16.55 -23.48 -3.38
C ILE A 280 15.94 -22.67 -2.22
N ARG A 281 14.62 -22.45 -2.19
CA ARG A 281 13.95 -21.65 -1.15
C ARG A 281 14.35 -22.01 0.30
N PRO A 282 14.44 -23.30 0.71
CA PRO A 282 14.90 -23.63 2.06
C PRO A 282 16.34 -23.22 2.34
N ILE A 283 17.18 -23.29 1.30
CA ILE A 283 18.60 -22.88 1.40
C ILE A 283 18.69 -21.37 1.55
N SER A 284 17.96 -20.60 0.73
CA SER A 284 17.90 -19.13 0.80
C SER A 284 17.41 -18.64 2.17
N LYS A 285 16.36 -19.27 2.71
CA LYS A 285 15.88 -18.98 4.08
C LYS A 285 16.91 -19.34 5.15
N GLY A 286 17.63 -20.44 4.99
CA GLY A 286 18.72 -20.86 5.89
C GLY A 286 19.90 -19.89 5.84
N VAL A 287 20.30 -19.43 4.66
CA VAL A 287 21.37 -18.43 4.50
C VAL A 287 20.97 -17.11 5.16
N LEU A 288 19.74 -16.62 4.92
CA LEU A 288 19.23 -15.43 5.58
C LEU A 288 19.27 -15.55 7.10
N TRP A 289 18.88 -16.71 7.65
CA TRP A 289 18.95 -16.95 9.10
C TRP A 289 20.39 -16.86 9.63
N VAL A 290 21.37 -17.47 8.92
CA VAL A 290 22.79 -17.38 9.28
C VAL A 290 23.28 -15.93 9.22
N LEU A 291 22.96 -15.18 8.17
CA LEU A 291 23.33 -13.78 8.02
C LEU A 291 22.74 -12.91 9.15
N LYS A 292 21.46 -13.06 9.45
CA LYS A 292 20.81 -12.37 10.59
C LYS A 292 21.46 -12.74 11.93
N PHE A 293 21.80 -14.02 12.14
CA PHE A 293 22.52 -14.44 13.33
C PHE A 293 23.91 -13.77 13.44
N MET A 294 24.66 -13.72 12.34
CA MET A 294 25.98 -13.08 12.30
C MET A 294 25.85 -11.56 12.57
N HIS A 295 24.87 -10.90 11.98
CA HIS A 295 24.64 -9.49 12.22
C HIS A 295 24.24 -9.22 13.68
N ASN A 296 23.23 -9.90 14.19
CA ASN A 296 22.65 -9.63 15.51
C ASN A 296 23.55 -10.08 16.69
N LYS A 297 24.37 -11.11 16.50
CA LYS A 297 25.21 -11.68 17.57
C LYS A 297 26.67 -11.32 17.46
N LEU A 298 27.18 -11.13 16.26
CA LEU A 298 28.60 -10.89 16.01
C LEU A 298 28.86 -9.47 15.50
N ASN A 299 27.84 -8.67 15.32
CA ASN A 299 27.92 -7.27 14.82
C ASN A 299 28.68 -7.17 13.47
N LEU A 300 28.55 -8.20 12.62
CA LEU A 300 29.16 -8.22 11.30
C LEU A 300 28.19 -7.65 10.26
N ASN A 301 28.69 -6.77 9.42
CA ASN A 301 27.91 -6.23 8.30
C ASN A 301 27.77 -7.26 7.18
N TYR A 302 26.69 -7.14 6.39
CA TYR A 302 26.37 -8.07 5.30
C TYR A 302 27.20 -7.86 4.02
N GLY A 303 28.02 -6.84 3.95
CA GLY A 303 28.75 -6.50 2.73
C GLY A 303 30.19 -6.20 2.94
#